data_72188fed420d5dff4088d08b88707c59
#
_entry.id   72188fed420d5dff4088d08b88707c59
#
_cell.length_a   1.000
_cell.length_b   1.000
_cell.length_c   1.000
_cell.angle_alpha   90.00
_cell.angle_beta   90.00
_cell.angle_gamma   90.00
#
_symmetry.space_group_name_H-M   'P 1'
#
loop_
_entity.id
_entity.type
_entity.pdbx_description
1 polymer ?
#
loop_
_entity_poly.entity_id
_entity_poly.type
_entity_poly.pdbx_seq_one_letter_code
_entity_poly.pdbx_strand_id
1 'polypeptide(L)'
;MNESPDEVTKEVIRDMGKVRVHITTSLDGYVAGPNQSEKEPLGEGGERLHEWRDFLGLEGGNQNASDIVIAEERANVGAEIMGRGMFGPPTRGPWGDDPWRGWWGDDPPFHKPVFVLTHHEREPLILSDTTFTFVSDGIESALRRARESAGDEDVFIGGGADIINQFLAAGLVDEVELHVAPILLGGGARLFDGVGRDVTLEELRAIAAPRVAHLKYRVVH
;
A
#
# COMPACT_ATOMS: atom_id res chain seq x y z
N MET A 1 38.12 20.85 -3.46
CA MET A 1 37.64 19.49 -3.71
C MET A 1 36.30 19.68 -4.39
N ASN A 2 36.16 19.32 -5.66
CA ASN A 2 34.93 19.43 -6.42
C ASN A 2 34.26 18.04 -6.33
N GLU A 3 33.22 17.95 -5.55
CA GLU A 3 32.33 16.77 -5.58
C GLU A 3 31.64 16.71 -6.94
N SER A 4 31.55 15.53 -7.52
CA SER A 4 30.93 15.36 -8.82
C SER A 4 29.40 15.51 -8.70
N PRO A 5 28.69 16.01 -9.71
CA PRO A 5 27.22 16.11 -9.69
C PRO A 5 26.54 14.76 -9.40
N ASP A 6 27.18 13.65 -9.77
CA ASP A 6 26.67 12.29 -9.51
C ASP A 6 26.77 11.86 -8.04
N GLU A 7 27.77 12.37 -7.29
CA GLU A 7 27.89 12.08 -5.86
C GLU A 7 26.87 12.86 -5.03
N VAL A 8 26.65 14.13 -5.36
CA VAL A 8 25.61 14.97 -4.71
C VAL A 8 24.21 14.39 -4.97
N THR A 9 23.96 13.92 -6.18
CA THR A 9 22.66 13.30 -6.51
C THR A 9 22.44 11.98 -5.77
N LYS A 10 23.51 11.16 -5.59
CA LYS A 10 23.45 9.91 -4.81
C LYS A 10 23.31 10.15 -3.31
N GLU A 11 23.88 11.23 -2.79
CA GLU A 11 23.78 11.57 -1.37
C GLU A 11 22.39 12.11 -1.02
N VAL A 12 21.80 12.94 -1.88
CA VAL A 12 20.40 13.42 -1.75
C VAL A 12 19.40 12.27 -1.84
N ILE A 13 19.64 11.26 -2.69
CA ILE A 13 18.78 10.06 -2.79
C ILE A 13 18.91 9.16 -1.55
N ARG A 14 20.04 9.19 -0.83
CA ARG A 14 20.24 8.40 0.40
C ARG A 14 19.48 8.93 1.61
N ASP A 15 19.14 10.22 1.62
CA ASP A 15 18.45 10.90 2.72
C ASP A 15 16.91 10.93 2.57
N MET A 16 16.35 10.45 1.46
CA MET A 16 14.91 10.36 1.27
C MET A 16 14.38 9.03 1.80
N GLY A 17 13.22 9.07 2.47
CA GLY A 17 12.52 7.87 2.93
C GLY A 17 12.23 6.87 1.80
N LYS A 18 12.10 5.60 2.14
CA LYS A 18 11.82 4.51 1.19
C LYS A 18 10.38 4.55 0.69
N VAL A 19 10.17 4.03 -0.50
CA VAL A 19 8.84 3.69 -1.01
C VAL A 19 8.56 2.22 -0.70
N ARG A 20 7.61 1.97 0.19
CA ARG A 20 7.29 0.63 0.68
C ARG A 20 5.90 0.19 0.27
N VAL A 21 5.77 -1.08 -0.04
CA VAL A 21 4.49 -1.77 -0.25
C VAL A 21 4.30 -2.80 0.85
N HIS A 22 3.13 -2.81 1.47
CA HIS A 22 2.69 -3.89 2.35
C HIS A 22 1.29 -4.33 1.93
N ILE A 23 1.10 -5.59 1.67
CA ILE A 23 -0.20 -6.08 1.21
C ILE A 23 -0.45 -7.53 1.63
N THR A 24 -1.67 -7.83 2.02
CA THR A 24 -2.08 -9.22 2.20
C THR A 24 -2.49 -9.82 0.86
N THR A 25 -2.03 -11.02 0.59
CA THR A 25 -2.37 -11.78 -0.61
C THR A 25 -2.79 -13.20 -0.25
N SER A 26 -3.67 -13.77 -1.06
CA SER A 26 -3.93 -15.21 -1.05
C SER A 26 -2.71 -15.99 -1.55
N LEU A 27 -2.65 -17.30 -1.29
CA LEU A 27 -1.57 -18.14 -1.78
C LEU A 27 -1.51 -18.22 -3.31
N ASP A 28 -2.64 -18.00 -3.99
CA ASP A 28 -2.74 -17.91 -5.45
C ASP A 28 -2.60 -16.48 -6.01
N GLY A 29 -2.20 -15.50 -5.16
CA GLY A 29 -1.70 -14.19 -5.57
C GLY A 29 -2.76 -13.11 -5.77
N TYR A 30 -3.92 -13.21 -5.14
CA TYR A 30 -4.97 -12.18 -5.19
C TYR A 30 -5.03 -11.37 -3.89
N VAL A 31 -5.21 -10.06 -4.01
CA VAL A 31 -5.34 -9.11 -2.89
C VAL A 31 -6.79 -8.73 -2.60
N ALA A 32 -7.70 -9.13 -3.47
CA ALA A 32 -9.14 -9.07 -3.30
C ALA A 32 -9.79 -10.14 -4.17
N GLY A 33 -10.94 -10.65 -3.75
CA GLY A 33 -11.75 -11.57 -4.54
C GLY A 33 -12.45 -10.90 -5.73
N PRO A 34 -13.14 -11.66 -6.57
CA PRO A 34 -13.95 -11.13 -7.66
C PRO A 34 -15.17 -10.35 -7.14
N ASN A 35 -15.82 -9.61 -8.05
CA ASN A 35 -17.10 -8.93 -7.76
C ASN A 35 -17.08 -7.95 -6.59
N GLN A 36 -15.97 -7.21 -6.43
CA GLN A 36 -15.89 -6.13 -5.44
C GLN A 36 -17.06 -5.16 -5.59
N SER A 37 -17.66 -4.75 -4.46
CA SER A 37 -18.81 -3.85 -4.41
C SER A 37 -18.78 -3.03 -3.11
N GLU A 38 -19.73 -2.11 -2.95
CA GLU A 38 -19.90 -1.38 -1.69
C GLU A 38 -20.21 -2.29 -0.49
N LYS A 39 -20.93 -3.39 -0.73
CA LYS A 39 -21.27 -4.37 0.32
C LYS A 39 -20.16 -5.37 0.58
N GLU A 40 -19.36 -5.64 -0.43
CA GLU A 40 -18.24 -6.58 -0.41
C GLU A 40 -16.98 -5.88 -0.94
N PRO A 41 -16.37 -4.97 -0.17
CA PRO A 41 -15.24 -4.15 -0.63
C PRO A 41 -14.02 -4.97 -1.01
N LEU A 42 -13.84 -6.13 -0.41
CA LEU A 42 -12.76 -7.08 -0.73
C LEU A 42 -13.18 -8.16 -1.74
N GLY A 43 -14.40 -8.08 -2.27
CA GLY A 43 -14.94 -9.08 -3.20
C GLY A 43 -15.27 -10.41 -2.53
N GLU A 44 -15.82 -11.34 -3.30
CA GLU A 44 -16.24 -12.66 -2.82
C GLU A 44 -15.08 -13.43 -2.17
N GLY A 45 -15.24 -13.79 -0.90
CA GLY A 45 -14.24 -14.50 -0.08
C GLY A 45 -13.00 -13.68 0.29
N GLY A 46 -12.94 -12.40 -0.09
CA GLY A 46 -11.79 -11.54 0.14
C GLY A 46 -11.59 -11.15 1.60
N GLU A 47 -12.63 -11.18 2.44
CA GLU A 47 -12.56 -10.97 3.90
C GLU A 47 -11.60 -11.96 4.57
N ARG A 48 -11.50 -13.18 4.05
CA ARG A 48 -10.62 -14.23 4.56
C ARG A 48 -9.12 -13.87 4.48
N LEU A 49 -8.74 -12.93 3.62
CA LEU A 49 -7.37 -12.42 3.54
C LEU A 49 -6.89 -11.85 4.87
N HIS A 50 -7.80 -11.34 5.69
CA HIS A 50 -7.46 -10.65 6.92
C HIS A 50 -7.77 -11.43 8.21
N GLU A 51 -8.26 -12.67 8.13
CA GLU A 51 -8.53 -13.52 9.30
C GLU A 51 -7.30 -13.77 10.20
N TRP A 52 -6.09 -13.70 9.66
CA TRP A 52 -4.87 -13.82 10.46
C TRP A 52 -4.69 -12.67 11.46
N ARG A 53 -5.34 -11.53 11.23
CA ARG A 53 -5.31 -10.37 12.14
C ARG A 53 -6.07 -10.63 13.45
N ASP A 54 -6.98 -11.61 13.46
CA ASP A 54 -7.68 -12.04 14.68
C ASP A 54 -6.73 -12.67 15.71
N PHE A 55 -5.53 -13.03 15.29
CA PHE A 55 -4.47 -13.58 16.15
C PHE A 55 -3.49 -12.53 16.68
N LEU A 56 -3.66 -11.25 16.32
CA LEU A 56 -2.84 -10.15 16.87
C LEU A 56 -3.16 -9.96 18.35
N GLY A 57 -2.12 -9.86 19.19
CA GLY A 57 -2.24 -9.58 20.61
C GLY A 57 -2.88 -10.68 21.47
N LEU A 58 -3.20 -11.87 20.91
CA LEU A 58 -3.94 -12.93 21.62
C LEU A 58 -3.08 -13.86 22.48
N GLU A 59 -1.77 -13.84 22.34
CA GLU A 59 -0.88 -14.74 23.09
C GLU A 59 -0.51 -14.20 24.46
N GLY A 60 -1.49 -14.12 25.38
CA GLY A 60 -1.25 -13.96 26.81
C GLY A 60 -0.38 -12.78 27.25
N GLY A 61 -0.39 -11.69 26.46
CA GLY A 61 0.42 -10.49 26.69
C GLY A 61 1.82 -10.55 26.08
N ASN A 62 2.19 -11.61 25.40
CA ASN A 62 3.40 -11.69 24.59
C ASN A 62 3.08 -11.30 23.15
N GLN A 63 3.87 -10.39 22.58
CA GLN A 63 3.80 -10.06 21.16
C GLN A 63 4.15 -11.29 20.33
N ASN A 64 3.28 -11.66 19.38
CA ASN A 64 3.61 -12.66 18.38
C ASN A 64 4.39 -12.03 17.21
N ALA A 65 4.87 -12.87 16.28
CA ALA A 65 5.68 -12.38 15.17
C ALA A 65 4.91 -11.40 14.26
N SER A 66 3.59 -11.56 14.11
CA SER A 66 2.75 -10.64 13.33
C SER A 66 2.61 -9.28 14.00
N ASP A 67 2.53 -9.22 15.34
CA ASP A 67 2.46 -7.94 16.07
C ASP A 67 3.70 -7.08 15.81
N ILE A 68 4.88 -7.74 15.78
CA ILE A 68 6.15 -7.05 15.50
C ILE A 68 6.16 -6.54 14.07
N VAL A 69 5.78 -7.39 13.10
CA VAL A 69 5.74 -7.01 11.68
C VAL A 69 4.80 -5.82 11.46
N ILE A 70 3.59 -5.86 12.01
CA ILE A 70 2.62 -4.75 11.87
C ILE A 70 3.12 -3.45 12.54
N ALA A 71 3.81 -3.55 13.68
CA ALA A 71 4.40 -2.38 14.31
C ALA A 71 5.51 -1.75 13.44
N GLU A 72 6.36 -2.57 12.82
CA GLU A 72 7.40 -2.11 11.89
C GLU A 72 6.82 -1.48 10.62
N GLU A 73 5.73 -2.04 10.08
CA GLU A 73 5.05 -1.49 8.90
C GLU A 73 4.58 -0.05 9.11
N ARG A 74 4.04 0.23 10.28
CA ARG A 74 3.50 1.55 10.65
C ARG A 74 4.56 2.54 11.07
N ALA A 75 5.75 2.05 11.42
CA ALA A 75 6.86 2.90 11.84
C ALA A 75 7.41 3.70 10.66
N ASN A 76 7.79 4.94 10.94
CA ASN A 76 8.48 5.82 9.99
C ASN A 76 7.74 6.07 8.67
N VAL A 77 6.40 6.07 8.67
CA VAL A 77 5.59 6.39 7.47
C VAL A 77 5.07 7.81 7.57
N GLY A 78 5.52 8.70 6.70
CA GLY A 78 5.13 10.11 6.65
C GLY A 78 3.96 10.41 5.70
N ALA A 79 3.75 9.59 4.68
CA ALA A 79 2.64 9.73 3.75
C ALA A 79 2.20 8.38 3.18
N GLU A 80 0.96 8.31 2.71
CA GLU A 80 0.40 7.11 2.09
C GLU A 80 -0.15 7.41 0.69
N ILE A 81 -0.04 6.44 -0.22
CA ILE A 81 -0.64 6.49 -1.56
C ILE A 81 -1.58 5.29 -1.71
N MET A 82 -2.77 5.52 -2.21
CA MET A 82 -3.73 4.47 -2.52
C MET A 82 -4.51 4.76 -3.80
N GLY A 83 -5.09 3.73 -4.38
CA GLY A 83 -6.00 3.88 -5.51
C GLY A 83 -7.43 4.22 -5.07
N ARG A 84 -8.19 4.85 -5.96
CA ARG A 84 -9.61 5.13 -5.73
C ARG A 84 -10.42 3.89 -5.33
N GLY A 85 -10.10 2.70 -5.88
CA GLY A 85 -10.78 1.45 -5.53
C GLY A 85 -10.48 0.96 -4.10
N MET A 86 -9.38 1.40 -3.47
CA MET A 86 -9.12 1.17 -2.06
C MET A 86 -9.82 2.22 -1.19
N PHE A 87 -9.87 3.47 -1.64
CA PHE A 87 -10.55 4.56 -0.93
C PHE A 87 -12.07 4.37 -0.87
N GLY A 88 -12.70 3.77 -1.88
CA GLY A 88 -14.14 3.63 -1.97
C GLY A 88 -14.59 2.50 -2.88
N PRO A 89 -15.92 2.34 -3.05
CA PRO A 89 -16.47 1.33 -3.92
C PRO A 89 -15.92 1.43 -5.34
N PRO A 90 -15.86 0.32 -6.09
CA PRO A 90 -15.29 0.27 -7.44
C PRO A 90 -16.22 0.94 -8.47
N THR A 91 -16.56 2.21 -8.23
CA THR A 91 -17.36 3.03 -9.12
C THR A 91 -16.47 3.66 -10.19
N ARG A 92 -17.01 3.76 -11.41
CA ARG A 92 -16.34 4.44 -12.53
C ARG A 92 -16.99 5.81 -12.77
N GLY A 93 -16.23 6.73 -13.34
CA GLY A 93 -16.72 8.08 -13.68
C GLY A 93 -16.52 9.12 -12.59
N PRO A 94 -17.11 10.33 -12.76
CA PRO A 94 -16.99 11.44 -11.82
C PRO A 94 -17.48 11.10 -10.41
N TRP A 95 -17.12 11.93 -9.44
CA TRP A 95 -17.44 11.70 -8.02
C TRP A 95 -18.93 11.92 -7.67
N GLY A 96 -19.72 12.61 -8.52
CA GLY A 96 -21.09 12.97 -8.24
C GLY A 96 -21.25 14.10 -7.22
N ASP A 97 -22.50 14.42 -6.88
CA ASP A 97 -22.86 15.54 -6.01
C ASP A 97 -22.66 15.23 -4.51
N ASP A 98 -22.74 13.97 -4.12
CA ASP A 98 -22.46 13.47 -2.77
C ASP A 98 -21.31 12.45 -2.83
N PRO A 99 -20.05 12.93 -2.88
CA PRO A 99 -18.91 12.07 -3.12
C PRO A 99 -18.57 11.22 -1.90
N TRP A 100 -18.27 9.95 -2.15
CA TRP A 100 -17.84 8.99 -1.13
C TRP A 100 -16.71 9.53 -0.25
N ARG A 101 -16.80 9.32 1.08
CA ARG A 101 -15.89 9.88 2.07
C ARG A 101 -14.84 8.89 2.62
N GLY A 102 -14.72 7.72 2.00
CA GLY A 102 -13.84 6.64 2.49
C GLY A 102 -14.59 5.63 3.33
N TRP A 103 -13.94 4.51 3.63
CA TRP A 103 -14.51 3.40 4.40
C TRP A 103 -14.44 3.62 5.93
N TRP A 104 -13.65 4.57 6.40
CA TRP A 104 -13.18 4.66 7.79
C TRP A 104 -13.97 5.65 8.66
N GLY A 105 -15.07 6.23 8.15
CA GLY A 105 -15.85 7.22 8.89
C GLY A 105 -15.12 8.54 9.09
N ASP A 106 -15.39 9.23 10.19
CA ASP A 106 -14.89 10.58 10.44
C ASP A 106 -13.49 10.61 11.08
N ASP A 107 -12.95 9.47 11.53
CA ASP A 107 -11.62 9.33 12.13
C ASP A 107 -10.82 8.20 11.45
N PRO A 108 -10.30 8.42 10.24
CA PRO A 108 -9.50 7.43 9.52
C PRO A 108 -8.19 7.10 10.25
N PRO A 109 -7.72 5.84 10.22
CA PRO A 109 -6.58 5.37 11.02
C PRO A 109 -5.20 5.81 10.47
N PHE A 110 -5.16 6.70 9.52
CA PHE A 110 -3.91 7.10 8.85
C PHE A 110 -3.16 8.17 9.63
N HIS A 111 -3.85 9.20 10.15
CA HIS A 111 -3.27 10.34 10.93
C HIS A 111 -2.10 11.00 10.21
N LYS A 112 -2.19 11.12 8.87
CA LYS A 112 -1.16 11.66 7.96
C LYS A 112 -1.74 12.03 6.60
N PRO A 113 -0.97 12.68 5.71
CA PRO A 113 -1.36 12.88 4.32
C PRO A 113 -1.54 11.57 3.57
N VAL A 114 -2.67 11.43 2.86
CA VAL A 114 -3.01 10.29 2.01
C VAL A 114 -3.30 10.80 0.59
N PHE A 115 -2.62 10.25 -0.40
CA PHE A 115 -2.79 10.61 -1.80
C PHE A 115 -3.59 9.52 -2.52
N VAL A 116 -4.76 9.90 -3.04
CA VAL A 116 -5.69 8.98 -3.69
C VAL A 116 -5.59 9.13 -5.20
N LEU A 117 -5.01 8.13 -5.87
CA LEU A 117 -4.93 8.09 -7.33
C LEU A 117 -6.30 7.85 -7.95
N THR A 118 -6.69 8.72 -8.88
CA THR A 118 -8.00 8.73 -9.52
C THR A 118 -7.90 9.34 -10.92
N HIS A 119 -8.88 9.09 -11.79
CA HIS A 119 -8.99 9.74 -13.11
C HIS A 119 -9.84 11.02 -13.10
N HIS A 120 -10.42 11.37 -11.95
CA HIS A 120 -11.35 12.48 -11.83
C HIS A 120 -10.94 13.39 -10.68
N GLU A 121 -10.79 14.66 -10.97
CA GLU A 121 -10.46 15.68 -9.97
C GLU A 121 -11.51 15.76 -8.87
N ARG A 122 -11.04 16.08 -7.69
CA ARG A 122 -11.85 16.30 -6.50
C ARG A 122 -11.09 17.18 -5.53
N GLU A 123 -11.80 18.06 -4.83
CA GLU A 123 -11.24 18.84 -3.72
C GLU A 123 -10.75 17.91 -2.61
N PRO A 124 -9.67 18.29 -1.90
CA PRO A 124 -9.18 17.54 -0.76
C PRO A 124 -10.27 17.29 0.28
N LEU A 125 -10.23 16.12 0.92
CA LEU A 125 -11.10 15.75 2.02
C LEU A 125 -10.29 15.67 3.31
N ILE A 126 -10.69 16.44 4.33
CA ILE A 126 -10.05 16.42 5.65
C ILE A 126 -11.00 15.72 6.61
N LEU A 127 -10.53 14.67 7.27
CA LEU A 127 -11.23 13.91 8.30
C LEU A 127 -10.30 13.72 9.48
N SER A 128 -10.64 14.31 10.64
CA SER A 128 -9.74 14.36 11.79
C SER A 128 -8.36 14.96 11.38
N ASP A 129 -7.29 14.26 11.62
CA ASP A 129 -5.92 14.64 11.25
C ASP A 129 -5.41 13.92 9.96
N THR A 130 -6.32 13.26 9.23
CA THR A 130 -6.03 12.68 7.92
C THR A 130 -6.50 13.61 6.80
N THR A 131 -5.60 13.92 5.87
CA THR A 131 -5.93 14.69 4.66
C THR A 131 -5.83 13.81 3.44
N PHE A 132 -6.95 13.56 2.76
CA PHE A 132 -6.98 12.88 1.47
C PHE A 132 -6.85 13.89 0.35
N THR A 133 -5.78 13.79 -0.44
CA THR A 133 -5.55 14.59 -1.65
C THR A 133 -5.75 13.70 -2.88
N PHE A 134 -6.67 14.10 -3.76
CA PHE A 134 -6.98 13.34 -4.96
C PHE A 134 -6.06 13.75 -6.10
N VAL A 135 -5.37 12.76 -6.70
CA VAL A 135 -4.33 12.98 -7.72
C VAL A 135 -4.76 12.35 -9.02
N SER A 136 -4.91 13.17 -10.08
CA SER A 136 -5.38 12.73 -11.40
C SER A 136 -4.29 12.75 -12.49
N ASP A 137 -3.09 13.20 -12.16
CA ASP A 137 -1.96 13.42 -13.06
C ASP A 137 -0.86 12.34 -12.97
N GLY A 138 -1.21 11.16 -12.44
CA GLY A 138 -0.39 9.94 -12.53
C GLY A 138 0.41 9.61 -11.28
N ILE A 139 1.06 8.43 -11.33
CA ILE A 139 1.76 7.84 -10.17
C ILE A 139 3.01 8.64 -9.78
N GLU A 140 3.74 9.19 -10.73
CA GLU A 140 4.93 10.01 -10.48
C GLU A 140 4.57 11.30 -9.74
N SER A 141 3.46 11.94 -10.12
CA SER A 141 2.98 13.13 -9.42
C SER A 141 2.52 12.82 -8.00
N ALA A 142 1.80 11.71 -7.81
CA ALA A 142 1.40 11.26 -6.48
C ALA A 142 2.61 10.98 -5.60
N LEU A 143 3.63 10.29 -6.13
CA LEU A 143 4.85 9.98 -5.40
C LEU A 143 5.63 11.25 -5.01
N ARG A 144 5.80 12.18 -5.95
CA ARG A 144 6.48 13.45 -5.66
C ARG A 144 5.80 14.20 -4.53
N ARG A 145 4.47 14.37 -4.59
CA ARG A 145 3.68 15.05 -3.53
C ARG A 145 3.75 14.30 -2.20
N ALA A 146 3.71 12.96 -2.23
CA ALA A 146 3.82 12.14 -1.03
C ALA A 146 5.21 12.30 -0.38
N ARG A 147 6.30 12.28 -1.16
CA ARG A 147 7.66 12.51 -0.67
C ARG A 147 7.84 13.91 -0.10
N GLU A 148 7.31 14.95 -0.77
CA GLU A 148 7.31 16.33 -0.26
C GLU A 148 6.62 16.45 1.11
N SER A 149 5.55 15.67 1.34
CA SER A 149 4.82 15.65 2.60
C SER A 149 5.47 14.77 3.67
N ALA A 150 6.12 13.67 3.27
CA ALA A 150 6.77 12.73 4.17
C ALA A 150 8.12 13.23 4.69
N GLY A 151 8.80 14.13 3.95
CA GLY A 151 10.15 14.56 4.30
C GLY A 151 11.13 13.38 4.25
N ASP A 152 11.79 13.11 5.37
CA ASP A 152 12.76 12.00 5.52
C ASP A 152 12.09 10.66 5.87
N GLU A 153 10.76 10.66 6.11
CA GLU A 153 10.00 9.45 6.40
C GLU A 153 9.61 8.70 5.13
N ASP A 154 9.22 7.44 5.29
CA ASP A 154 8.86 6.56 4.18
C ASP A 154 7.50 6.92 3.57
N VAL A 155 7.34 6.63 2.29
CA VAL A 155 6.06 6.66 1.60
C VAL A 155 5.52 5.24 1.50
N PHE A 156 4.30 5.04 1.99
CA PHE A 156 3.63 3.75 1.93
C PHE A 156 2.65 3.66 0.75
N ILE A 157 2.72 2.59 -0.02
CA ILE A 157 1.74 2.27 -1.08
C ILE A 157 0.77 1.24 -0.52
N GLY A 158 -0.43 1.70 -0.12
CA GLY A 158 -1.44 0.87 0.53
C GLY A 158 -2.21 -0.06 -0.41
N GLY A 159 -2.23 0.23 -1.71
CA GLY A 159 -2.94 -0.59 -2.70
C GLY A 159 -4.03 0.17 -3.47
N GLY A 160 -4.97 -0.51 -4.24
CA GLY A 160 -5.03 -1.98 -4.54
C GLY A 160 -3.96 -2.47 -5.51
N ALA A 161 -4.15 -3.72 -5.95
CA ALA A 161 -3.18 -4.40 -6.82
C ALA A 161 -2.75 -3.58 -8.03
N ASP A 162 -3.67 -2.95 -8.72
CA ASP A 162 -3.39 -2.16 -9.93
C ASP A 162 -2.39 -1.02 -9.66
N ILE A 163 -2.54 -0.31 -8.55
CA ILE A 163 -1.61 0.76 -8.17
C ILE A 163 -0.25 0.19 -7.81
N ILE A 164 -0.20 -0.86 -7.00
CA ILE A 164 1.07 -1.52 -6.64
C ILE A 164 1.80 -2.01 -7.90
N ASN A 165 1.09 -2.65 -8.82
CA ASN A 165 1.66 -3.15 -10.07
C ASN A 165 2.22 -2.02 -10.95
N GLN A 166 1.54 -0.87 -11.04
CA GLN A 166 2.03 0.30 -11.76
C GLN A 166 3.33 0.85 -11.14
N PHE A 167 3.39 1.00 -9.82
CA PHE A 167 4.58 1.47 -9.13
C PHE A 167 5.77 0.51 -9.29
N LEU A 168 5.53 -0.81 -9.19
CA LEU A 168 6.56 -1.83 -9.43
C LEU A 168 7.05 -1.82 -10.87
N ALA A 169 6.15 -1.76 -11.84
CA ALA A 169 6.50 -1.73 -13.27
C ALA A 169 7.29 -0.46 -13.65
N ALA A 170 7.06 0.65 -12.94
CA ALA A 170 7.79 1.91 -13.12
C ALA A 170 9.12 1.97 -12.36
N GLY A 171 9.49 0.94 -11.57
CA GLY A 171 10.71 0.93 -10.77
C GLY A 171 10.70 1.94 -9.62
N LEU A 172 9.53 2.23 -9.05
CA LEU A 172 9.33 3.26 -8.03
C LEU A 172 9.17 2.70 -6.60
N VAL A 173 9.42 1.41 -6.40
CA VAL A 173 9.28 0.72 -5.10
C VAL A 173 10.64 0.22 -4.63
N ASP A 174 10.98 0.49 -3.38
CA ASP A 174 12.22 0.04 -2.74
C ASP A 174 12.05 -1.30 -2.00
N GLU A 175 10.93 -1.47 -1.30
CA GLU A 175 10.65 -2.69 -0.51
C GLU A 175 9.20 -3.16 -0.67
N VAL A 176 9.03 -4.47 -0.75
CA VAL A 176 7.72 -5.13 -0.78
C VAL A 176 7.63 -6.10 0.39
N GLU A 177 6.59 -5.98 1.20
CA GLU A 177 6.26 -6.96 2.24
C GLU A 177 4.89 -7.58 1.96
N LEU A 178 4.87 -8.90 1.82
CA LEU A 178 3.68 -9.70 1.54
C LEU A 178 3.25 -10.45 2.80
N HIS A 179 1.96 -10.39 3.11
CA HIS A 179 1.32 -11.24 4.11
C HIS A 179 0.54 -12.31 3.38
N VAL A 180 1.16 -13.47 3.17
CA VAL A 180 0.56 -14.57 2.41
C VAL A 180 -0.38 -15.35 3.32
N ALA A 181 -1.69 -15.15 3.14
CA ALA A 181 -2.73 -15.93 3.82
C ALA A 181 -2.86 -17.33 3.17
N PRO A 182 -3.06 -18.42 3.96
CA PRO A 182 -3.13 -19.78 3.45
C PRO A 182 -4.51 -20.09 2.87
N ILE A 183 -4.98 -19.26 1.95
CA ILE A 183 -6.27 -19.39 1.26
C ILE A 183 -6.08 -19.30 -0.25
N LEU A 184 -7.05 -19.82 -0.99
CA LEU A 184 -7.17 -19.66 -2.43
C LEU A 184 -8.46 -18.88 -2.72
N LEU A 185 -8.34 -17.84 -3.57
CA LEU A 185 -9.48 -17.03 -4.03
C LEU A 185 -9.93 -17.43 -5.44
N GLY A 186 -9.02 -17.96 -6.26
CA GLY A 186 -9.34 -18.43 -7.61
C GLY A 186 -9.63 -17.31 -8.64
N GLY A 187 -9.68 -16.05 -8.22
CA GLY A 187 -9.97 -14.89 -9.06
C GLY A 187 -9.98 -13.58 -8.28
N GLY A 188 -10.11 -12.47 -8.99
CA GLY A 188 -10.18 -11.14 -8.39
C GLY A 188 -9.04 -10.22 -8.79
N ALA A 189 -8.61 -9.34 -7.89
CA ALA A 189 -7.51 -8.39 -8.09
C ALA A 189 -6.15 -9.08 -7.87
N ARG A 190 -5.42 -9.33 -8.96
CA ARG A 190 -4.17 -10.07 -8.93
C ARG A 190 -2.96 -9.17 -8.72
N LEU A 191 -2.13 -9.52 -7.73
CA LEU A 191 -0.84 -8.88 -7.53
C LEU A 191 0.17 -9.37 -8.58
N PHE A 192 1.09 -8.49 -9.00
CA PHE A 192 2.13 -8.71 -10.02
C PHE A 192 1.62 -8.93 -11.45
N ASP A 193 0.34 -8.69 -11.71
CA ASP A 193 -0.19 -8.73 -13.06
C ASP A 193 0.34 -7.54 -13.87
N GLY A 194 0.91 -7.81 -15.06
CA GLY A 194 1.54 -6.78 -15.88
C GLY A 194 2.89 -6.23 -15.37
N VAL A 195 3.40 -6.71 -14.23
CA VAL A 195 4.76 -6.40 -13.78
C VAL A 195 5.75 -7.18 -14.64
N GLY A 196 6.74 -6.47 -15.20
CA GLY A 196 7.73 -7.06 -16.09
C GLY A 196 8.62 -8.10 -15.40
N ARG A 197 9.30 -8.93 -16.24
CA ARG A 197 10.26 -9.94 -15.73
C ARG A 197 11.58 -9.34 -15.24
N ASP A 198 11.79 -8.05 -15.50
CA ASP A 198 13.03 -7.33 -15.16
C ASP A 198 13.05 -6.87 -13.70
N VAL A 199 11.91 -6.95 -12.99
CA VAL A 199 11.85 -6.70 -11.55
C VAL A 199 12.46 -7.88 -10.80
N THR A 200 13.56 -7.63 -10.10
CA THR A 200 14.26 -8.62 -9.29
C THR A 200 13.97 -8.35 -7.80
N LEU A 201 13.67 -9.41 -7.06
CA LEU A 201 13.41 -9.35 -5.62
C LEU A 201 14.51 -10.07 -4.86
N GLU A 202 15.13 -9.38 -3.90
CA GLU A 202 16.09 -9.94 -2.97
C GLU A 202 15.38 -10.16 -1.61
N GLU A 203 15.37 -11.41 -1.13
CA GLU A 203 14.74 -11.72 0.15
C GLU A 203 15.49 -11.05 1.31
N LEU A 204 14.76 -10.29 2.12
CA LEU A 204 15.26 -9.69 3.35
C LEU A 204 14.81 -10.47 4.59
N ARG A 205 13.59 -11.02 4.56
CA ARG A 205 13.00 -11.68 5.71
C ARG A 205 11.86 -12.62 5.29
N ALA A 206 11.78 -13.80 5.95
CA ALA A 206 10.65 -14.70 5.88
C ALA A 206 10.26 -15.13 7.30
N ILE A 207 9.02 -14.89 7.70
CA ILE A 207 8.50 -15.22 9.04
C ILE A 207 7.20 -15.98 8.89
N ALA A 208 7.13 -17.17 9.52
CA ALA A 208 5.87 -17.90 9.68
C ALA A 208 5.19 -17.46 10.98
N ALA A 209 3.90 -17.15 10.89
CA ALA A 209 3.05 -16.82 12.02
C ALA A 209 1.69 -17.52 11.89
N PRO A 210 0.84 -17.52 12.92
CA PRO A 210 -0.46 -18.14 12.84
C PRO A 210 -1.28 -17.63 11.64
N ARG A 211 -1.63 -18.53 10.72
CA ARG A 211 -2.45 -18.30 9.52
C ARG A 211 -1.87 -17.27 8.53
N VAL A 212 -0.55 -17.02 8.57
CA VAL A 212 0.10 -16.10 7.61
C VAL A 212 1.60 -16.41 7.50
N ALA A 213 2.18 -16.14 6.33
CA ALA A 213 3.61 -15.99 6.15
C ALA A 213 3.94 -14.54 5.75
N HIS A 214 4.82 -13.90 6.50
CA HIS A 214 5.31 -12.56 6.18
C HIS A 214 6.61 -12.68 5.40
N LEU A 215 6.63 -12.14 4.17
CA LEU A 215 7.77 -12.20 3.25
C LEU A 215 8.16 -10.79 2.86
N LYS A 216 9.36 -10.37 3.23
CA LYS A 216 9.89 -9.03 2.92
C LYS A 216 11.01 -9.12 1.89
N TYR A 217 10.93 -8.29 0.87
CA TYR A 217 11.89 -8.23 -0.23
C TYR A 217 12.35 -6.80 -0.47
N ARG A 218 13.62 -6.66 -0.88
CA ARG A 218 14.12 -5.47 -1.55
C ARG A 218 13.86 -5.61 -3.04
N VAL A 219 13.40 -4.53 -3.68
CA VAL A 219 13.33 -4.43 -5.13
C VAL A 219 14.70 -3.99 -5.65
N VAL A 220 15.29 -4.77 -6.57
CA VAL A 220 16.57 -4.48 -7.19
C VAL A 220 16.32 -3.93 -8.60
N HIS A 221 16.84 -2.74 -8.86
CA HIS A 221 16.70 -2.00 -10.12
C HIS A 221 17.94 -2.11 -10.98
#